data_bd8ce7590e0bd354b4ce8d4f30a37095
#
_entry.id   bd8ce7590e0bd354b4ce8d4f30a37095
#
_cell.length_a   1.000
_cell.length_b   1.000
_cell.length_c   1.000
_cell.angle_alpha   90.00
_cell.angle_beta   90.00
_cell.angle_gamma   90.00
#
_symmetry.space_group_name_H-M   'P 1'
#
loop_
_entity.id
_entity.type
_entity.pdbx_description
1 polymer ?
#
loop_
_entity_poly.entity_id
_entity_poly.type
_entity_poly.pdbx_seq_one_letter_code
_entity_poly.pdbx_strand_id
1 'polypeptide(L)'
;MTFKKAQQKLFLERIAIAPFVWLGKCVGYLFPLKREHPYFLFFPNADIGGSPKVNADITELLQQQHPLIVFSKKALNNQYLERYQQTAVRMMDLHRYIDNKFLHFVNFFFRGLLAAWINQQKNPVVFGGESIFFYKVIPHLRKDIRCVELTHVDVWLNYTIGFVDRMDARIFSTRKGMQKVMEQYQQNHLPPSYQKKLHFIDNAVNIPQTSITQNELLEIFFIGRGATQKRVHLVAAIATALHQQQLPVHFNFVGDVEKIIDPTTLPFCSFYGIVKEEDKMQAIYEKADVLILTSAFEGLPVVIMQMMAYGKVVLSTAVSGIPDYIFHQENGLLIHSTAETAIVEEAIQLIKLLIEQPALREKLGAAARQDAIRQFSRDSFNAAYLSVLNGNT
;
A
#
# COMPACT_ATOMS: atom_id res chain seq x y z
N MET A 1 -0.62 -13.32 21.26
CA MET A 1 0.50 -13.32 22.24
C MET A 1 0.42 -12.00 23.01
N THR A 2 0.58 -12.02 24.35
CA THR A 2 0.56 -10.77 25.14
C THR A 2 1.90 -10.05 25.04
N PHE A 3 1.89 -8.72 25.24
CA PHE A 3 3.10 -7.88 25.25
C PHE A 3 4.17 -8.42 26.22
N LYS A 4 3.78 -8.73 27.47
CA LYS A 4 4.71 -9.26 28.48
C LYS A 4 5.39 -10.56 28.05
N LYS A 5 4.63 -11.52 27.49
CA LYS A 5 5.19 -12.77 26.98
C LYS A 5 6.12 -12.55 25.79
N ALA A 6 5.78 -11.59 24.90
CA ALA A 6 6.64 -11.23 23.78
C ALA A 6 7.98 -10.65 24.25
N GLN A 7 7.97 -9.75 25.22
CA GLN A 7 9.18 -9.18 25.84
C GLN A 7 10.06 -10.23 26.51
N GLN A 8 9.47 -11.16 27.25
CA GLN A 8 10.23 -12.26 27.87
C GLN A 8 10.92 -13.14 26.82
N LYS A 9 10.21 -13.48 25.74
CA LYS A 9 10.77 -14.27 24.63
C LYS A 9 11.95 -13.53 23.97
N LEU A 10 11.80 -12.25 23.72
CA LEU A 10 12.87 -11.42 23.12
C LEU A 10 14.09 -11.32 24.04
N PHE A 11 13.89 -11.20 25.35
CA PHE A 11 14.96 -11.17 26.33
C PHE A 11 15.77 -12.48 26.32
N LEU A 12 15.10 -13.64 26.36
CA LEU A 12 15.75 -14.95 26.29
C LEU A 12 16.48 -15.17 24.95
N GLU A 13 15.85 -14.77 23.82
CA GLU A 13 16.50 -14.84 22.51
C GLU A 13 17.82 -14.03 22.52
N ARG A 14 17.80 -12.80 23.05
CA ARG A 14 18.99 -11.95 23.12
C ARG A 14 20.14 -12.60 23.88
N ILE A 15 19.87 -13.26 24.99
CA ILE A 15 20.90 -13.97 25.78
C ILE A 15 21.46 -15.15 24.97
N ALA A 16 20.59 -15.95 24.37
CA ALA A 16 21.00 -17.17 23.65
C ALA A 16 21.88 -16.87 22.43
N ILE A 17 21.62 -15.77 21.71
CA ILE A 17 22.37 -15.39 20.48
C ILE A 17 23.52 -14.42 20.75
N ALA A 18 23.72 -13.98 22.00
CA ALA A 18 24.69 -12.94 22.35
C ALA A 18 26.11 -13.16 21.79
N PRO A 19 26.71 -14.36 21.82
CA PRO A 19 28.07 -14.56 21.31
C PRO A 19 28.19 -14.24 19.81
N PHE A 20 27.22 -14.68 18.99
CA PHE A 20 27.23 -14.47 17.56
C PHE A 20 27.01 -13.01 17.20
N VAL A 21 26.09 -12.34 17.90
CA VAL A 21 25.84 -10.90 17.75
C VAL A 21 27.06 -10.09 18.17
N TRP A 22 27.74 -10.47 19.26
CA TRP A 22 28.95 -9.82 19.71
C TRP A 22 30.05 -9.92 18.67
N LEU A 23 30.27 -11.11 18.09
CA LEU A 23 31.24 -11.31 17.00
C LEU A 23 30.93 -10.39 15.81
N GLY A 24 29.66 -10.32 15.39
CA GLY A 24 29.22 -9.41 14.33
C GLY A 24 29.50 -7.94 14.67
N LYS A 25 29.24 -7.53 15.93
CA LYS A 25 29.57 -6.19 16.40
C LYS A 25 31.07 -5.89 16.35
N CYS A 26 31.91 -6.80 16.80
CA CYS A 26 33.37 -6.64 16.72
C CYS A 26 33.83 -6.39 15.29
N VAL A 27 33.36 -7.20 14.34
CA VAL A 27 33.68 -7.01 12.92
C VAL A 27 33.16 -5.66 12.40
N GLY A 28 31.93 -5.27 12.77
CA GLY A 28 31.37 -3.98 12.35
C GLY A 28 32.09 -2.76 12.90
N TYR A 29 32.66 -2.85 14.11
CA TYR A 29 33.50 -1.79 14.67
C TYR A 29 34.92 -1.77 14.06
N LEU A 30 35.48 -2.91 13.73
CA LEU A 30 36.77 -3.01 13.04
C LEU A 30 36.70 -2.55 11.59
N PHE A 31 35.58 -2.79 10.92
CA PHE A 31 35.34 -2.43 9.52
C PHE A 31 34.13 -1.51 9.40
N PRO A 32 34.23 -0.24 9.80
CA PRO A 32 33.13 0.71 9.73
C PRO A 32 32.74 1.03 8.30
N LEU A 33 31.53 1.55 8.12
CA LEU A 33 31.11 2.10 6.84
C LEU A 33 31.96 3.32 6.48
N LYS A 34 32.45 3.37 5.24
CA LYS A 34 33.30 4.48 4.74
C LYS A 34 32.53 5.79 4.53
N ARG A 35 31.20 5.72 4.42
CA ARG A 35 30.30 6.87 4.21
C ARG A 35 29.23 6.87 5.29
N GLU A 36 28.79 8.05 5.70
CA GLU A 36 27.63 8.20 6.56
C GLU A 36 26.35 7.82 5.82
N HIS A 37 25.46 7.15 6.52
CA HIS A 37 24.13 6.76 6.04
C HIS A 37 23.10 7.20 7.09
N PRO A 38 22.40 8.34 6.87
CA PRO A 38 21.37 8.81 7.80
C PRO A 38 20.16 7.86 7.89
N TYR A 39 19.93 7.04 6.86
CA TYR A 39 18.81 6.12 6.79
C TYR A 39 19.27 4.69 6.49
N PHE A 40 18.77 3.74 7.26
CA PHE A 40 18.90 2.31 7.03
C PHE A 40 17.52 1.73 6.74
N LEU A 41 17.30 1.26 5.51
CA LEU A 41 16.02 0.78 5.00
C LEU A 41 16.04 -0.75 4.92
N PHE A 42 15.17 -1.41 5.66
CA PHE A 42 15.06 -2.86 5.68
C PHE A 42 13.83 -3.30 4.91
N PHE A 43 14.03 -3.98 3.79
CA PHE A 43 12.96 -4.47 2.91
C PHE A 43 13.05 -5.99 2.73
N PRO A 44 11.93 -6.68 2.39
CA PRO A 44 11.99 -8.10 2.06
C PRO A 44 12.82 -8.34 0.81
N ASN A 45 12.39 -7.81 -0.31
CA ASN A 45 12.97 -7.95 -1.65
C ASN A 45 12.48 -6.82 -2.57
N ALA A 46 12.85 -6.90 -3.87
CA ALA A 46 12.45 -5.96 -4.91
C ALA A 46 11.42 -6.56 -5.90
N ASP A 47 10.53 -7.42 -5.44
CA ASP A 47 9.47 -8.01 -6.28
C ASP A 47 8.41 -6.98 -6.66
N ILE A 48 7.59 -7.30 -7.67
CA ILE A 48 6.41 -6.50 -8.00
C ILE A 48 5.32 -6.68 -6.94
N GLY A 49 4.67 -5.59 -6.56
CA GLY A 49 3.55 -5.60 -5.61
C GLY A 49 3.32 -4.24 -4.96
N GLY A 50 2.23 -4.10 -4.22
CA GLY A 50 1.87 -2.85 -3.55
C GLY A 50 2.91 -2.40 -2.53
N SER A 51 3.29 -3.27 -1.58
CA SER A 51 4.32 -2.97 -0.58
C SER A 51 5.69 -2.68 -1.19
N PRO A 52 6.22 -3.48 -2.13
CA PRO A 52 7.48 -3.16 -2.79
C PRO A 52 7.46 -1.84 -3.57
N LYS A 53 6.32 -1.47 -4.18
CA LYS A 53 6.16 -0.16 -4.82
C LYS A 53 6.36 0.97 -3.82
N VAL A 54 5.69 0.91 -2.67
CA VAL A 54 5.82 1.93 -1.63
C VAL A 54 7.25 1.99 -1.08
N ASN A 55 7.91 0.84 -0.89
CA ASN A 55 9.31 0.78 -0.47
C ASN A 55 10.24 1.45 -1.49
N ALA A 56 10.00 1.26 -2.81
CA ALA A 56 10.73 1.95 -3.87
C ALA A 56 10.46 3.46 -3.85
N ASP A 57 9.19 3.88 -3.67
CA ASP A 57 8.79 5.28 -3.53
C ASP A 57 9.52 5.98 -2.38
N ILE A 58 9.65 5.31 -1.22
CA ILE A 58 10.39 5.83 -0.06
C ILE A 58 11.90 5.90 -0.35
N THR A 59 12.45 4.94 -1.09
CA THR A 59 13.86 4.97 -1.49
C THR A 59 14.16 6.16 -2.39
N GLU A 60 13.30 6.43 -3.36
CA GLU A 60 13.42 7.61 -4.23
C GLU A 60 13.32 8.91 -3.44
N LEU A 61 12.38 9.00 -2.49
CA LEU A 61 12.26 10.14 -1.59
C LEU A 61 13.57 10.44 -0.84
N LEU A 62 14.27 9.39 -0.40
CA LEU A 62 15.46 9.51 0.43
C LEU A 62 16.78 9.42 -0.35
N GLN A 63 16.76 9.28 -1.69
CA GLN A 63 17.96 9.02 -2.50
C GLN A 63 19.09 10.04 -2.30
N GLN A 64 18.75 11.32 -2.15
CA GLN A 64 19.72 12.40 -1.91
C GLN A 64 20.42 12.32 -0.55
N GLN A 65 19.84 11.61 0.41
CA GLN A 65 20.43 11.34 1.72
C GLN A 65 21.27 10.06 1.75
N HIS A 66 21.49 9.42 0.58
CA HIS A 66 22.31 8.21 0.44
C HIS A 66 21.93 7.09 1.43
N PRO A 67 20.69 6.61 1.49
CA PRO A 67 20.29 5.54 2.40
C PRO A 67 21.07 4.25 2.11
N LEU A 68 21.16 3.35 3.11
CA LEU A 68 21.61 2.00 2.93
C LEU A 68 20.41 1.05 2.98
N ILE A 69 20.20 0.27 1.91
CA ILE A 69 19.09 -0.71 1.82
C ILE A 69 19.61 -2.11 2.17
N VAL A 70 18.82 -2.84 2.96
CA VAL A 70 19.08 -4.24 3.29
C VAL A 70 17.90 -5.10 2.82
N PHE A 71 18.12 -5.92 1.80
CA PHE A 71 17.17 -6.95 1.38
C PHE A 71 17.40 -8.24 2.17
N SER A 72 16.30 -8.85 2.65
CA SER A 72 16.36 -9.97 3.62
C SER A 72 15.72 -11.26 3.13
N LYS A 73 14.96 -11.25 2.04
CA LYS A 73 14.28 -12.42 1.46
C LYS A 73 14.68 -12.63 0.01
N LYS A 74 14.64 -13.88 -0.42
CA LYS A 74 14.82 -14.23 -1.83
C LYS A 74 13.69 -13.61 -2.66
N ALA A 75 14.07 -12.92 -3.72
CA ALA A 75 13.12 -12.38 -4.68
C ALA A 75 12.58 -13.47 -5.62
N LEU A 76 11.34 -13.31 -6.06
CA LEU A 76 10.68 -14.18 -7.03
C LEU A 76 10.89 -13.67 -8.46
N ASN A 77 10.86 -12.35 -8.67
CA ASN A 77 10.92 -11.75 -10.00
C ASN A 77 11.81 -10.50 -10.09
N ASN A 78 12.14 -9.82 -8.99
CA ASN A 78 13.00 -8.63 -8.94
C ASN A 78 12.57 -7.48 -9.88
N GLN A 79 11.29 -7.34 -10.22
CA GLN A 79 10.85 -6.35 -11.22
C GLN A 79 11.08 -4.89 -10.81
N TYR A 80 11.13 -4.60 -9.49
CA TYR A 80 11.49 -3.26 -9.01
C TYR A 80 13.01 -3.06 -8.78
N LEU A 81 13.86 -4.07 -9.00
CA LEU A 81 15.30 -3.94 -8.74
C LEU A 81 15.95 -2.82 -9.55
N GLU A 82 15.58 -2.69 -10.82
CA GLU A 82 16.08 -1.63 -11.69
C GLU A 82 15.75 -0.24 -11.13
N ARG A 83 14.54 -0.05 -10.62
CA ARG A 83 14.09 1.20 -9.99
C ARG A 83 14.95 1.58 -8.78
N TYR A 84 15.34 0.60 -7.94
CA TYR A 84 16.29 0.83 -6.85
C TYR A 84 17.70 1.16 -7.37
N GLN A 85 18.16 0.51 -8.45
CA GLN A 85 19.46 0.76 -9.06
C GLN A 85 19.54 2.18 -9.62
N GLN A 86 18.49 2.70 -10.22
CA GLN A 86 18.42 4.06 -10.75
C GLN A 86 18.58 5.14 -9.66
N THR A 87 18.25 4.85 -8.40
CA THR A 87 18.48 5.77 -7.28
C THR A 87 19.94 5.88 -6.85
N ALA A 88 20.83 5.04 -7.38
CA ALA A 88 22.26 4.97 -7.04
C ALA A 88 22.53 4.80 -5.52
N VAL A 89 21.58 4.30 -4.74
CA VAL A 89 21.74 4.02 -3.31
C VAL A 89 22.53 2.72 -3.09
N ARG A 90 23.17 2.61 -1.93
CA ARG A 90 23.87 1.38 -1.56
C ARG A 90 22.88 0.30 -1.16
N MET A 91 22.95 -0.86 -1.81
CA MET A 91 22.13 -2.03 -1.53
C MET A 91 22.97 -3.18 -0.98
N MET A 92 22.43 -3.89 0.00
CA MET A 92 22.99 -5.13 0.55
C MET A 92 21.91 -6.22 0.47
N ASP A 93 22.13 -7.19 -0.41
CA ASP A 93 21.26 -8.35 -0.49
C ASP A 93 21.82 -9.47 0.41
N LEU A 94 21.15 -9.69 1.52
CA LEU A 94 21.51 -10.67 2.53
C LEU A 94 20.62 -11.92 2.52
N HIS A 95 19.71 -12.07 1.52
CA HIS A 95 18.75 -13.17 1.50
C HIS A 95 19.39 -14.55 1.64
N ARG A 96 20.58 -14.77 1.00
CA ARG A 96 21.30 -16.05 1.05
C ARG A 96 21.68 -16.47 2.47
N TYR A 97 21.90 -15.50 3.36
CA TYR A 97 22.33 -15.72 4.74
C TYR A 97 21.15 -15.64 5.72
N ILE A 98 20.14 -14.82 5.44
CA ILE A 98 19.05 -14.53 6.37
C ILE A 98 17.86 -15.47 6.13
N ASP A 99 17.52 -15.72 4.87
CA ASP A 99 16.38 -16.58 4.45
C ASP A 99 16.82 -18.04 4.21
N ASN A 100 17.85 -18.49 4.94
CA ASN A 100 18.40 -19.83 4.81
C ASN A 100 18.40 -20.53 6.18
N LYS A 101 17.68 -21.65 6.28
CA LYS A 101 17.57 -22.43 7.52
C LYS A 101 18.90 -23.03 7.98
N PHE A 102 19.79 -23.37 7.06
CA PHE A 102 21.10 -23.97 7.39
C PHE A 102 22.13 -22.92 7.85
N LEU A 103 21.95 -21.65 7.46
CA LEU A 103 22.84 -20.56 7.81
C LEU A 103 22.29 -19.69 8.95
N HIS A 104 21.47 -20.29 9.83
CA HIS A 104 20.79 -19.52 10.88
C HIS A 104 21.75 -18.75 11.82
N PHE A 105 22.94 -19.30 12.09
CA PHE A 105 23.96 -18.63 12.91
C PHE A 105 24.57 -17.40 12.22
N VAL A 106 24.67 -17.44 10.90
CA VAL A 106 25.14 -16.29 10.09
C VAL A 106 24.16 -15.12 10.17
N ASN A 107 22.87 -15.40 10.29
CA ASN A 107 21.85 -14.38 10.54
C ASN A 107 22.15 -13.61 11.84
N PHE A 108 22.53 -14.28 12.93
CA PHE A 108 22.85 -13.65 14.21
C PHE A 108 24.10 -12.74 14.09
N PHE A 109 25.11 -13.18 13.35
CA PHE A 109 26.28 -12.38 13.04
C PHE A 109 25.89 -11.08 12.31
N PHE A 110 25.08 -11.15 11.27
CA PHE A 110 24.63 -9.97 10.52
C PHE A 110 23.79 -9.01 11.38
N ARG A 111 23.02 -9.48 12.37
CA ARG A 111 22.34 -8.60 13.33
C ARG A 111 23.36 -7.72 14.07
N GLY A 112 24.45 -8.33 14.52
CA GLY A 112 25.53 -7.64 15.21
C GLY A 112 26.29 -6.66 14.31
N LEU A 113 26.65 -7.09 13.09
CA LEU A 113 27.36 -6.29 12.11
C LEU A 113 26.59 -5.01 11.76
N LEU A 114 25.31 -5.16 11.36
CA LEU A 114 24.45 -4.03 11.03
C LEU A 114 24.20 -3.13 12.24
N ALA A 115 23.98 -3.72 13.42
CA ALA A 115 23.81 -2.94 14.63
C ALA A 115 25.06 -2.11 14.96
N ALA A 116 26.27 -2.64 14.76
CA ALA A 116 27.50 -1.87 14.95
C ALA A 116 27.59 -0.72 13.96
N TRP A 117 27.34 -0.96 12.69
CA TRP A 117 27.36 0.08 11.66
C TRP A 117 26.33 1.20 11.93
N ILE A 118 25.11 0.83 12.28
CA ILE A 118 24.04 1.77 12.61
C ILE A 118 24.40 2.58 13.88
N ASN A 119 24.89 1.90 14.92
CA ASN A 119 25.24 2.53 16.19
C ASN A 119 26.41 3.54 16.08
N GLN A 120 27.23 3.45 15.04
CA GLN A 120 28.32 4.38 14.76
C GLN A 120 27.86 5.64 14.00
N GLN A 121 26.67 5.64 13.43
CA GLN A 121 26.14 6.81 12.73
C GLN A 121 25.63 7.88 13.70
N LYS A 122 25.66 9.11 13.22
CA LYS A 122 25.09 10.26 13.96
C LYS A 122 23.59 10.36 13.65
N ASN A 123 22.74 10.15 14.68
CA ASN A 123 21.28 10.24 14.60
C ASN A 123 20.64 9.49 13.41
N PRO A 124 20.98 8.21 13.19
CA PRO A 124 20.41 7.48 12.07
C PRO A 124 18.94 7.15 12.32
N VAL A 125 18.18 7.06 11.23
CA VAL A 125 16.81 6.52 11.22
C VAL A 125 16.84 5.11 10.65
N VAL A 126 16.23 4.18 11.38
CA VAL A 126 16.10 2.79 10.94
C VAL A 126 14.65 2.54 10.56
N PHE A 127 14.42 2.24 9.29
CA PHE A 127 13.09 2.06 8.72
C PHE A 127 12.88 0.60 8.29
N GLY A 128 11.76 0.01 8.65
CA GLY A 128 11.37 -1.36 8.27
C GLY A 128 10.09 -1.40 7.47
N GLY A 129 10.20 -1.68 6.17
CA GLY A 129 9.06 -1.92 5.28
C GLY A 129 8.79 -3.42 5.15
N GLU A 130 8.00 -4.00 6.06
CA GLU A 130 7.58 -5.42 6.09
C GLU A 130 8.71 -6.48 6.15
N SER A 131 9.88 -6.08 6.62
CA SER A 131 11.03 -6.98 6.81
C SER A 131 11.08 -7.52 8.23
N ILE A 132 10.97 -8.84 8.41
CA ILE A 132 11.15 -9.48 9.73
C ILE A 132 12.57 -9.23 10.26
N PHE A 133 13.55 -9.11 9.39
CA PHE A 133 14.93 -8.89 9.79
C PHE A 133 15.14 -7.52 10.46
N PHE A 134 14.36 -6.51 10.10
CA PHE A 134 14.29 -5.23 10.80
C PHE A 134 14.09 -5.42 12.31
N TYR A 135 13.07 -6.17 12.72
CA TYR A 135 12.78 -6.43 14.13
C TYR A 135 13.90 -7.23 14.83
N LYS A 136 14.64 -8.03 14.08
CA LYS A 136 15.75 -8.81 14.61
C LYS A 136 16.99 -7.96 14.90
N VAL A 137 17.15 -6.83 14.22
CA VAL A 137 18.26 -5.89 14.43
C VAL A 137 17.98 -4.90 15.56
N ILE A 138 16.74 -4.42 15.70
CA ILE A 138 16.33 -3.39 16.68
C ILE A 138 16.81 -3.66 18.12
N PRO A 139 16.73 -4.88 18.69
CA PRO A 139 17.16 -5.13 20.08
C PRO A 139 18.64 -4.86 20.36
N HIS A 140 19.44 -4.72 19.29
CA HIS A 140 20.90 -4.52 19.37
C HIS A 140 21.34 -3.08 19.10
N LEU A 141 20.37 -2.19 18.79
CA LEU A 141 20.60 -0.77 18.55
C LEU A 141 20.63 0.03 19.87
N ARG A 142 21.33 1.18 19.86
CA ARG A 142 21.22 2.16 20.92
C ARG A 142 19.75 2.61 21.09
N LYS A 143 19.37 3.02 22.30
CA LYS A 143 17.98 3.38 22.60
C LYS A 143 17.54 4.71 21.97
N ASP A 144 18.49 5.57 21.69
CA ASP A 144 18.29 6.90 21.07
C ASP A 144 18.11 6.85 19.53
N ILE A 145 18.34 5.70 18.91
CA ILE A 145 18.15 5.52 17.48
C ILE A 145 16.67 5.41 17.15
N ARG A 146 16.21 6.30 16.28
CA ARG A 146 14.85 6.33 15.80
C ARG A 146 14.51 5.12 14.94
N CYS A 147 13.46 4.39 15.32
CA CYS A 147 12.98 3.22 14.62
C CYS A 147 11.56 3.47 14.11
N VAL A 148 11.35 3.36 12.80
CA VAL A 148 10.07 3.57 12.12
C VAL A 148 9.67 2.31 11.38
N GLU A 149 8.43 1.87 11.55
CA GLU A 149 7.87 0.69 10.91
C GLU A 149 6.82 1.10 9.89
N LEU A 150 6.81 0.43 8.73
CA LEU A 150 5.71 0.48 7.77
C LEU A 150 5.01 -0.88 7.74
N THR A 151 3.69 -0.87 7.90
CA THR A 151 2.82 -2.04 7.93
C THR A 151 1.74 -1.94 6.85
N HIS A 152 1.77 -2.83 5.86
CA HIS A 152 0.73 -2.96 4.84
C HIS A 152 -0.28 -4.06 5.18
N VAL A 153 0.19 -5.12 5.85
CA VAL A 153 -0.63 -6.29 6.21
C VAL A 153 -0.54 -6.59 7.70
N ASP A 154 -1.61 -7.13 8.26
CA ASP A 154 -1.77 -7.39 9.68
C ASP A 154 -1.27 -8.78 10.14
N VAL A 155 -0.58 -9.51 9.27
CA VAL A 155 -0.14 -10.91 9.53
C VAL A 155 0.83 -11.02 10.71
N TRP A 156 1.64 -10.00 10.95
CA TRP A 156 2.70 -10.04 11.95
C TRP A 156 2.38 -9.35 13.28
N LEU A 157 1.16 -8.86 13.49
CA LEU A 157 0.79 -8.06 14.68
C LEU A 157 1.10 -8.76 16.00
N ASN A 158 0.89 -10.07 16.09
CA ASN A 158 1.23 -10.85 17.28
C ASN A 158 2.74 -10.96 17.58
N TYR A 159 3.57 -10.80 16.55
CA TYR A 159 5.02 -10.81 16.71
C TYR A 159 5.53 -9.40 17.02
N THR A 160 5.05 -8.39 16.29
CA THR A 160 5.55 -7.02 16.36
C THR A 160 5.20 -6.30 17.67
N ILE A 161 4.16 -6.78 18.40
CA ILE A 161 3.80 -6.25 19.72
C ILE A 161 4.99 -6.23 20.71
N GLY A 162 5.91 -7.18 20.58
CA GLY A 162 7.10 -7.22 21.43
C GLY A 162 8.10 -6.08 21.23
N PHE A 163 7.93 -5.29 20.18
CA PHE A 163 8.86 -4.22 19.81
C PHE A 163 8.27 -2.81 19.94
N VAL A 164 7.02 -2.66 20.42
CA VAL A 164 6.31 -1.37 20.43
C VAL A 164 7.00 -0.30 21.27
N ASP A 165 7.72 -0.68 22.32
CA ASP A 165 8.53 0.20 23.17
C ASP A 165 9.78 0.74 22.46
N ARG A 166 10.21 0.07 21.38
CA ARG A 166 11.37 0.42 20.56
C ARG A 166 10.98 1.16 19.26
N MET A 167 9.67 1.20 18.93
CA MET A 167 9.16 1.96 17.80
C MET A 167 8.91 3.40 18.20
N ASP A 168 9.45 4.33 17.44
CA ASP A 168 9.17 5.77 17.57
C ASP A 168 7.95 6.15 16.74
N ALA A 169 7.74 5.46 15.59
CA ALA A 169 6.55 5.60 14.78
C ALA A 169 6.20 4.29 14.07
N ARG A 170 4.91 4.08 13.82
CA ARG A 170 4.38 2.96 13.05
C ARG A 170 3.42 3.51 11.98
N ILE A 171 3.78 3.33 10.72
CA ILE A 171 3.02 3.82 9.57
C ILE A 171 2.14 2.70 9.04
N PHE A 172 0.91 3.00 8.72
CA PHE A 172 -0.08 2.07 8.17
C PHE A 172 -0.58 2.59 6.82
N SER A 173 -0.65 1.70 5.83
CA SER A 173 -1.25 2.00 4.52
C SER A 173 -2.76 1.77 4.48
N THR A 174 -3.37 1.28 5.58
CA THR A 174 -4.81 1.08 5.71
C THR A 174 -5.30 1.50 7.10
N ARG A 175 -6.43 2.23 7.17
CA ARG A 175 -7.06 2.61 8.44
C ARG A 175 -7.47 1.38 9.26
N LYS A 176 -7.95 0.33 8.59
CA LYS A 176 -8.30 -0.94 9.22
C LYS A 176 -7.11 -1.61 9.91
N GLY A 177 -5.93 -1.59 9.29
CA GLY A 177 -4.69 -2.10 9.89
C GLY A 177 -4.30 -1.32 11.14
N MET A 178 -4.36 0.00 11.07
CA MET A 178 -4.11 0.87 12.23
C MET A 178 -5.13 0.62 13.35
N GLN A 179 -6.41 0.50 13.04
CA GLN A 179 -7.47 0.23 14.00
C GLN A 179 -7.23 -1.10 14.75
N LYS A 180 -6.87 -2.17 14.05
CA LYS A 180 -6.52 -3.47 14.67
C LYS A 180 -5.35 -3.36 15.65
N VAL A 181 -4.36 -2.52 15.34
CA VAL A 181 -3.22 -2.28 16.24
C VAL A 181 -3.66 -1.48 17.45
N MET A 182 -4.52 -0.48 17.30
CA MET A 182 -5.10 0.26 18.43
C MET A 182 -5.85 -0.68 19.38
N GLU A 183 -6.70 -1.55 18.84
CA GLU A 183 -7.42 -2.58 19.61
C GLU A 183 -6.45 -3.54 20.32
N GLN A 184 -5.38 -3.98 19.64
CA GLN A 184 -4.36 -4.82 20.24
C GLN A 184 -3.65 -4.12 21.40
N TYR A 185 -3.37 -2.82 21.29
CA TYR A 185 -2.76 -2.02 22.36
C TYR A 185 -3.69 -1.91 23.57
N GLN A 186 -4.99 -1.66 23.34
CA GLN A 186 -6.00 -1.62 24.39
C GLN A 186 -6.13 -2.96 25.11
N GLN A 187 -6.21 -4.08 24.36
CA GLN A 187 -6.27 -5.44 24.92
C GLN A 187 -5.03 -5.83 25.74
N ASN A 188 -3.89 -5.21 25.44
CA ASN A 188 -2.64 -5.44 26.18
C ASN A 188 -2.38 -4.37 27.26
N HIS A 189 -3.34 -3.48 27.51
CA HIS A 189 -3.26 -2.39 28.51
C HIS A 189 -2.00 -1.53 28.34
N LEU A 190 -1.61 -1.26 27.09
CA LEU A 190 -0.48 -0.38 26.80
C LEU A 190 -0.84 1.09 27.05
N PRO A 191 0.11 1.92 27.50
CA PRO A 191 -0.13 3.34 27.74
C PRO A 191 -0.69 4.06 26.49
N PRO A 192 -1.62 5.03 26.64
CA PRO A 192 -2.16 5.82 25.53
C PRO A 192 -1.10 6.52 24.67
N SER A 193 0.06 6.82 25.23
CA SER A 193 1.20 7.41 24.51
C SER A 193 1.68 6.56 23.32
N TYR A 194 1.46 5.23 23.35
CA TYR A 194 1.80 4.37 22.22
C TYR A 194 0.86 4.57 21.02
N GLN A 195 -0.38 5.00 21.26
CA GLN A 195 -1.32 5.30 20.17
C GLN A 195 -0.88 6.54 19.37
N LYS A 196 -0.22 7.50 20.00
CA LYS A 196 0.34 8.69 19.34
C LYS A 196 1.45 8.36 18.34
N LYS A 197 2.01 7.15 18.40
CA LYS A 197 3.05 6.68 17.47
C LYS A 197 2.46 6.04 16.20
N LEU A 198 1.13 5.91 16.10
CA LEU A 198 0.46 5.30 14.96
C LEU A 198 0.08 6.38 13.95
N HIS A 199 0.56 6.25 12.74
CA HIS A 199 0.34 7.18 11.64
C HIS A 199 -0.29 6.45 10.48
N PHE A 200 -1.32 7.03 9.90
CA PHE A 200 -1.89 6.56 8.65
C PHE A 200 -1.38 7.44 7.51
N ILE A 201 -0.81 6.83 6.48
CA ILE A 201 -0.34 7.53 5.27
C ILE A 201 -0.86 6.76 4.06
N ASP A 202 -1.59 7.45 3.21
CA ASP A 202 -2.08 6.92 1.94
C ASP A 202 -0.94 6.64 0.95
N ASN A 203 -1.15 5.67 0.07
CA ASN A 203 -0.23 5.41 -1.03
C ASN A 203 -0.30 6.56 -2.06
N ALA A 204 0.82 6.83 -2.72
CA ALA A 204 0.84 7.79 -3.82
C ALA A 204 0.36 7.16 -5.12
N VAL A 205 -0.34 7.98 -5.92
CA VAL A 205 -0.63 7.70 -7.33
C VAL A 205 -0.09 8.83 -8.21
N ASN A 206 0.11 8.54 -9.48
CA ASN A 206 0.46 9.56 -10.45
C ASN A 206 -0.76 10.47 -10.70
N ILE A 207 -0.56 11.78 -10.64
CA ILE A 207 -1.59 12.78 -10.96
C ILE A 207 -1.29 13.28 -12.38
N PRO A 208 -2.03 12.81 -13.41
CA PRO A 208 -1.76 13.20 -14.79
C PRO A 208 -2.16 14.65 -15.05
N GLN A 209 -1.60 15.25 -16.10
CA GLN A 209 -2.18 16.44 -16.70
C GLN A 209 -3.48 16.02 -17.39
N THR A 210 -4.61 16.62 -17.02
CA THR A 210 -5.92 16.20 -17.54
C THR A 210 -6.11 16.61 -18.97
N SER A 211 -6.54 15.66 -19.83
CA SER A 211 -7.32 15.92 -21.03
C SER A 211 -8.78 15.53 -20.74
N ILE A 212 -9.72 16.43 -20.96
CA ILE A 212 -11.14 16.10 -20.92
C ILE A 212 -11.43 15.36 -22.23
N THR A 213 -11.64 14.06 -22.14
CA THR A 213 -12.13 13.26 -23.27
C THR A 213 -13.65 13.39 -23.30
N GLN A 214 -14.21 13.91 -24.39
CA GLN A 214 -15.66 13.87 -24.62
C GLN A 214 -15.95 12.58 -25.40
N ASN A 215 -16.62 11.64 -24.76
CA ASN A 215 -17.05 10.39 -25.35
C ASN A 215 -18.50 10.54 -25.86
N GLU A 216 -18.84 9.90 -27.00
CA GLU A 216 -20.21 9.86 -27.51
C GLU A 216 -21.14 9.06 -26.60
N LEU A 217 -20.61 7.96 -26.02
CA LEU A 217 -21.30 7.13 -25.04
C LEU A 217 -20.65 7.33 -23.67
N LEU A 218 -21.43 7.14 -22.61
CA LEU A 218 -20.87 7.12 -21.26
C LEU A 218 -20.01 5.86 -21.08
N GLU A 219 -18.69 6.01 -21.03
CA GLU A 219 -17.73 4.90 -20.92
C GLU A 219 -17.56 4.48 -19.45
N ILE A 220 -18.16 3.35 -19.11
CA ILE A 220 -18.17 2.79 -17.77
C ILE A 220 -17.16 1.65 -17.68
N PHE A 221 -16.22 1.74 -16.75
CA PHE A 221 -15.18 0.73 -16.58
C PHE A 221 -15.31 0.00 -15.26
N PHE A 222 -15.26 -1.33 -15.33
CA PHE A 222 -14.86 -2.17 -14.21
C PHE A 222 -13.39 -2.51 -14.37
N ILE A 223 -12.57 -2.24 -13.34
CA ILE A 223 -11.13 -2.53 -13.35
C ILE A 223 -10.81 -3.32 -12.08
N GLY A 224 -10.48 -4.61 -12.25
CA GLY A 224 -10.20 -5.46 -11.10
C GLY A 224 -10.10 -6.94 -11.45
N ARG A 225 -9.78 -7.75 -10.44
CA ARG A 225 -9.72 -9.20 -10.58
C ARG A 225 -11.12 -9.80 -10.70
N GLY A 226 -11.25 -10.88 -11.48
CA GLY A 226 -12.40 -11.75 -11.48
C GLY A 226 -12.44 -12.59 -10.20
N ALA A 227 -12.93 -12.00 -9.10
CA ALA A 227 -13.02 -12.64 -7.79
C ALA A 227 -14.40 -12.44 -7.18
N THR A 228 -14.88 -13.43 -6.42
CA THR A 228 -16.18 -13.37 -5.73
C THR A 228 -16.35 -12.10 -4.90
N GLN A 229 -15.28 -11.65 -4.25
CA GLN A 229 -15.25 -10.39 -3.49
C GLN A 229 -15.68 -9.18 -4.32
N LYS A 230 -15.30 -9.14 -5.61
CA LYS A 230 -15.56 -8.00 -6.51
C LYS A 230 -16.98 -7.98 -7.07
N ARG A 231 -17.70 -9.10 -6.97
CA ARG A 231 -19.07 -9.28 -7.45
C ARG A 231 -19.28 -8.74 -8.87
N VAL A 232 -18.33 -9.02 -9.78
CA VAL A 232 -18.36 -8.53 -11.17
C VAL A 232 -19.62 -8.95 -11.93
N HIS A 233 -20.28 -10.03 -11.51
CA HIS A 233 -21.57 -10.47 -12.05
C HIS A 233 -22.69 -9.42 -11.88
N LEU A 234 -22.62 -8.58 -10.83
CA LEU A 234 -23.57 -7.47 -10.67
C LEU A 234 -23.32 -6.37 -11.70
N VAL A 235 -22.04 -6.10 -12.03
CA VAL A 235 -21.70 -5.15 -13.10
C VAL A 235 -22.22 -5.65 -14.45
N ALA A 236 -22.11 -6.96 -14.72
CA ALA A 236 -22.67 -7.59 -15.93
C ALA A 236 -24.21 -7.48 -15.98
N ALA A 237 -24.88 -7.67 -14.85
CA ALA A 237 -26.34 -7.51 -14.75
C ALA A 237 -26.77 -6.04 -15.00
N ILE A 238 -26.05 -5.07 -14.47
CA ILE A 238 -26.26 -3.63 -14.71
C ILE A 238 -26.07 -3.31 -16.19
N ALA A 239 -24.98 -3.79 -16.82
CA ALA A 239 -24.71 -3.59 -18.23
C ALA A 239 -25.83 -4.15 -19.12
N THR A 240 -26.30 -5.37 -18.82
CA THR A 240 -27.41 -6.02 -19.53
C THR A 240 -28.70 -5.21 -19.42
N ALA A 241 -29.06 -4.77 -18.22
CA ALA A 241 -30.29 -4.02 -17.99
C ALA A 241 -30.28 -2.65 -18.70
N LEU A 242 -29.15 -1.95 -18.73
CA LEU A 242 -29.02 -0.66 -19.42
C LEU A 242 -28.97 -0.82 -20.93
N HIS A 243 -28.36 -1.88 -21.44
CA HIS A 243 -28.37 -2.23 -22.87
C HIS A 243 -29.79 -2.54 -23.36
N GLN A 244 -30.57 -3.33 -22.62
CA GLN A 244 -31.98 -3.60 -22.93
C GLN A 244 -32.84 -2.33 -22.97
N GLN A 245 -32.48 -1.32 -22.20
CA GLN A 245 -33.13 0.01 -22.20
C GLN A 245 -32.59 0.94 -23.28
N GLN A 246 -31.64 0.49 -24.11
CA GLN A 246 -31.01 1.26 -25.20
C GLN A 246 -30.40 2.59 -24.72
N LEU A 247 -29.86 2.65 -23.51
CA LEU A 247 -29.24 3.84 -22.96
C LEU A 247 -27.83 4.06 -23.57
N PRO A 248 -27.38 5.32 -23.73
CA PRO A 248 -26.09 5.65 -24.37
C PRO A 248 -24.89 5.38 -23.47
N VAL A 249 -24.68 4.10 -23.11
CA VAL A 249 -23.60 3.66 -22.25
C VAL A 249 -22.80 2.53 -22.89
N HIS A 250 -21.52 2.46 -22.61
CA HIS A 250 -20.68 1.34 -23.01
C HIS A 250 -19.90 0.80 -21.80
N PHE A 251 -19.96 -0.51 -21.58
CA PHE A 251 -19.28 -1.17 -20.45
C PHE A 251 -17.98 -1.81 -20.89
N ASN A 252 -16.94 -1.58 -20.12
CA ASN A 252 -15.59 -2.04 -20.34
C ASN A 252 -15.09 -2.83 -19.12
N PHE A 253 -14.59 -4.03 -19.34
CA PHE A 253 -14.08 -4.91 -18.30
C PHE A 253 -12.58 -5.10 -18.44
N VAL A 254 -11.83 -4.75 -17.39
CA VAL A 254 -10.37 -4.88 -17.33
C VAL A 254 -9.98 -5.79 -16.17
N GLY A 255 -9.23 -6.85 -16.46
CA GLY A 255 -8.82 -7.88 -15.52
C GLY A 255 -9.24 -9.27 -15.99
N ASP A 256 -9.01 -10.27 -15.15
CA ASP A 256 -9.32 -11.69 -15.43
C ASP A 256 -10.80 -12.04 -15.12
N VAL A 257 -11.72 -11.20 -15.61
CA VAL A 257 -13.15 -11.27 -15.30
C VAL A 257 -13.85 -12.49 -15.92
N GLU A 258 -13.27 -13.08 -16.98
CA GLU A 258 -13.77 -14.28 -17.65
C GLU A 258 -13.86 -15.49 -16.71
N LYS A 259 -13.23 -15.44 -15.54
CA LYS A 259 -13.39 -16.46 -14.49
C LYS A 259 -14.77 -16.46 -13.84
N ILE A 260 -15.52 -15.37 -13.98
CA ILE A 260 -16.81 -15.14 -13.29
C ILE A 260 -17.95 -14.91 -14.28
N ILE A 261 -17.69 -14.21 -15.39
CA ILE A 261 -18.66 -13.90 -16.42
C ILE A 261 -18.18 -14.41 -17.78
N ASP A 262 -19.09 -14.92 -18.59
CA ASP A 262 -18.79 -15.35 -19.96
C ASP A 262 -18.93 -14.15 -20.92
N PRO A 263 -17.82 -13.68 -21.55
CA PRO A 263 -17.87 -12.56 -22.49
C PRO A 263 -18.84 -12.76 -23.67
N THR A 264 -19.08 -14.02 -24.08
CA THR A 264 -19.98 -14.31 -25.20
C THR A 264 -21.44 -13.97 -24.89
N THR A 265 -21.79 -13.86 -23.61
CA THR A 265 -23.15 -13.46 -23.18
C THR A 265 -23.35 -11.95 -23.18
N LEU A 266 -22.26 -11.17 -23.36
CA LEU A 266 -22.25 -9.70 -23.29
C LEU A 266 -21.55 -9.10 -24.53
N PRO A 267 -22.02 -9.41 -25.77
CA PRO A 267 -21.35 -8.96 -26.99
C PRO A 267 -21.37 -7.45 -27.22
N PHE A 268 -22.15 -6.72 -26.43
CA PHE A 268 -22.25 -5.25 -26.39
C PHE A 268 -21.28 -4.59 -25.41
N CYS A 269 -20.43 -5.37 -24.72
CA CYS A 269 -19.40 -4.91 -23.80
C CYS A 269 -18.00 -5.15 -24.39
N SER A 270 -17.00 -4.42 -23.92
CA SER A 270 -15.58 -4.64 -24.24
C SER A 270 -14.84 -5.35 -23.11
N PHE A 271 -13.98 -6.31 -23.48
CA PHE A 271 -13.15 -7.07 -22.55
C PHE A 271 -11.67 -6.92 -22.91
N TYR A 272 -10.89 -6.40 -21.99
CA TYR A 272 -9.46 -6.09 -22.19
C TYR A 272 -8.53 -7.17 -21.64
N GLY A 273 -9.06 -8.12 -20.83
CA GLY A 273 -8.22 -9.08 -20.12
C GLY A 273 -7.30 -8.39 -19.09
N ILE A 274 -6.20 -9.08 -18.72
CA ILE A 274 -5.19 -8.54 -17.83
C ILE A 274 -4.28 -7.58 -18.57
N VAL A 275 -4.34 -6.30 -18.25
CA VAL A 275 -3.47 -5.25 -18.79
C VAL A 275 -2.32 -5.02 -17.80
N LYS A 276 -1.08 -5.21 -18.26
CA LYS A 276 0.15 -5.05 -17.44
C LYS A 276 0.96 -3.83 -17.83
N GLU A 277 0.85 -3.40 -19.07
CA GLU A 277 1.56 -2.26 -19.63
C GLU A 277 1.00 -0.95 -19.10
N GLU A 278 1.88 -0.11 -18.58
CA GLU A 278 1.50 1.15 -17.95
C GLU A 278 0.81 2.10 -18.93
N ASP A 279 1.34 2.22 -20.14
CA ASP A 279 0.78 3.08 -21.19
C ASP A 279 -0.66 2.67 -21.58
N LYS A 280 -0.93 1.34 -21.65
CA LYS A 280 -2.27 0.84 -21.92
C LYS A 280 -3.24 1.09 -20.78
N MET A 281 -2.76 0.96 -19.52
CA MET A 281 -3.57 1.29 -18.36
C MET A 281 -3.87 2.79 -18.29
N GLN A 282 -2.90 3.63 -18.64
CA GLN A 282 -3.12 5.08 -18.74
C GLN A 282 -4.20 5.40 -19.76
N ALA A 283 -4.13 4.83 -20.97
CA ALA A 283 -5.15 5.05 -22.01
C ALA A 283 -6.56 4.58 -21.55
N ILE A 284 -6.64 3.51 -20.74
CA ILE A 284 -7.90 3.05 -20.12
C ILE A 284 -8.43 4.10 -19.14
N TYR A 285 -7.58 4.64 -18.25
CA TYR A 285 -8.01 5.68 -17.30
C TYR A 285 -8.44 6.97 -18.04
N GLU A 286 -7.76 7.34 -19.10
CA GLU A 286 -8.10 8.51 -19.91
C GLU A 286 -9.45 8.34 -20.61
N LYS A 287 -9.70 7.16 -21.22
CA LYS A 287 -10.95 6.82 -21.92
C LYS A 287 -12.16 6.79 -20.99
N ALA A 288 -12.00 6.32 -19.75
CA ALA A 288 -13.10 6.13 -18.81
C ALA A 288 -13.81 7.45 -18.49
N ASP A 289 -15.13 7.40 -18.28
CA ASP A 289 -15.94 8.44 -17.63
C ASP A 289 -16.27 8.05 -16.20
N VAL A 290 -16.59 6.77 -15.98
CA VAL A 290 -17.05 6.23 -14.70
C VAL A 290 -16.30 4.94 -14.38
N LEU A 291 -15.77 4.83 -13.17
CA LEU A 291 -15.40 3.56 -12.55
C LEU A 291 -16.58 2.98 -11.80
N ILE A 292 -16.96 1.74 -12.08
CA ILE A 292 -17.97 1.02 -11.29
C ILE A 292 -17.34 -0.12 -10.48
N LEU A 293 -17.61 -0.17 -9.18
CA LEU A 293 -17.21 -1.26 -8.29
C LEU A 293 -18.39 -1.72 -7.43
N THR A 294 -18.71 -3.01 -7.50
CA THR A 294 -19.79 -3.65 -6.71
C THR A 294 -19.26 -4.56 -5.61
N SER A 295 -18.06 -4.29 -5.10
CA SER A 295 -17.35 -5.14 -4.16
C SER A 295 -18.13 -5.38 -2.85
N ALA A 296 -17.98 -6.59 -2.28
CA ALA A 296 -18.56 -6.93 -0.98
C ALA A 296 -17.77 -6.35 0.20
N PHE A 297 -16.45 -6.21 0.03
CA PHE A 297 -15.55 -5.56 1.00
C PHE A 297 -14.27 -5.10 0.29
N GLU A 298 -13.67 -4.00 0.77
CA GLU A 298 -12.45 -3.40 0.23
C GLU A 298 -11.66 -2.68 1.34
N GLY A 299 -10.35 -2.44 1.09
CA GLY A 299 -9.67 -1.32 1.74
C GLY A 299 -10.02 -0.03 0.99
N LEU A 300 -9.00 0.71 0.53
CA LEU A 300 -9.14 1.66 -0.57
C LEU A 300 -8.47 1.02 -1.80
N PRO A 301 -9.24 0.60 -2.81
CA PRO A 301 -8.66 0.07 -4.04
C PRO A 301 -7.80 1.12 -4.75
N VAL A 302 -6.59 0.74 -5.18
CA VAL A 302 -5.70 1.65 -5.91
C VAL A 302 -6.37 2.23 -7.15
N VAL A 303 -7.25 1.46 -7.81
CA VAL A 303 -8.00 1.93 -8.98
C VAL A 303 -8.93 3.11 -8.65
N ILE A 304 -9.51 3.19 -7.45
CA ILE A 304 -10.29 4.36 -7.02
C ILE A 304 -9.37 5.59 -6.98
N MET A 305 -8.20 5.47 -6.35
CA MET A 305 -7.24 6.57 -6.27
C MET A 305 -6.80 7.04 -7.66
N GLN A 306 -6.55 6.09 -8.59
CA GLN A 306 -6.20 6.39 -9.98
C GLN A 306 -7.33 7.12 -10.69
N MET A 307 -8.56 6.62 -10.63
CA MET A 307 -9.70 7.24 -11.30
C MET A 307 -10.01 8.64 -10.75
N MET A 308 -9.90 8.83 -9.43
CA MET A 308 -9.97 10.16 -8.81
C MET A 308 -8.87 11.09 -9.36
N ALA A 309 -7.63 10.60 -9.48
CA ALA A 309 -6.50 11.36 -10.03
C ALA A 309 -6.74 11.80 -11.49
N TYR A 310 -7.41 10.97 -12.28
CA TYR A 310 -7.82 11.29 -13.64
C TYR A 310 -9.09 12.14 -13.72
N GLY A 311 -9.68 12.52 -12.59
CA GLY A 311 -10.92 13.32 -12.56
C GLY A 311 -12.15 12.57 -13.05
N LYS A 312 -12.16 11.25 -12.89
CA LYS A 312 -13.26 10.38 -13.31
C LYS A 312 -14.22 10.13 -12.15
N VAL A 313 -15.48 9.87 -12.46
CA VAL A 313 -16.49 9.57 -11.45
C VAL A 313 -16.27 8.16 -10.90
N VAL A 314 -16.27 8.02 -9.59
CA VAL A 314 -16.28 6.72 -8.92
C VAL A 314 -17.71 6.41 -8.47
N LEU A 315 -18.28 5.31 -8.98
CA LEU A 315 -19.54 4.72 -8.53
C LEU A 315 -19.21 3.40 -7.84
N SER A 316 -19.42 3.31 -6.54
CA SER A 316 -19.02 2.13 -5.77
C SER A 316 -19.98 1.79 -4.64
N THR A 317 -20.07 0.51 -4.26
CA THR A 317 -20.73 0.10 -3.02
C THR A 317 -20.04 0.76 -1.82
N ALA A 318 -20.84 1.25 -0.86
CA ALA A 318 -20.40 1.91 0.37
C ALA A 318 -19.88 0.89 1.39
N VAL A 319 -18.78 0.20 1.06
CA VAL A 319 -18.24 -0.88 1.88
C VAL A 319 -16.87 -0.55 2.45
N SER A 320 -16.61 -0.99 3.68
CA SER A 320 -15.31 -0.92 4.37
C SER A 320 -14.70 0.49 4.34
N GLY A 321 -13.52 0.66 3.73
CA GLY A 321 -12.79 1.93 3.70
C GLY A 321 -13.18 2.88 2.57
N ILE A 322 -14.08 2.51 1.65
CA ILE A 322 -14.45 3.37 0.51
C ILE A 322 -15.16 4.66 0.98
N PRO A 323 -16.12 4.62 1.96
CA PRO A 323 -16.77 5.83 2.46
C PRO A 323 -15.86 6.83 3.17
N ASP A 324 -14.62 6.44 3.51
CA ASP A 324 -13.62 7.36 4.09
C ASP A 324 -13.07 8.34 3.03
N TYR A 325 -13.26 8.07 1.73
CA TYR A 325 -12.69 8.81 0.62
C TYR A 325 -13.72 9.27 -0.41
N ILE A 326 -14.77 8.47 -0.62
CA ILE A 326 -15.84 8.80 -1.56
C ILE A 326 -17.05 9.30 -0.76
N PHE A 327 -17.39 10.58 -0.98
CA PHE A 327 -18.53 11.24 -0.39
C PHE A 327 -19.64 11.34 -1.44
N HIS A 328 -20.80 10.74 -1.14
CA HIS A 328 -21.91 10.63 -2.08
C HIS A 328 -22.37 12.00 -2.58
N GLN A 329 -22.44 12.18 -3.91
CA GLN A 329 -22.80 13.41 -4.62
C GLN A 329 -21.85 14.62 -4.39
N GLU A 330 -20.72 14.43 -3.70
CA GLU A 330 -19.70 15.45 -3.52
C GLU A 330 -18.50 15.21 -4.43
N ASN A 331 -17.84 14.03 -4.32
CA ASN A 331 -16.68 13.63 -5.13
C ASN A 331 -16.83 12.25 -5.78
N GLY A 332 -18.02 11.65 -5.71
CA GLY A 332 -18.37 10.38 -6.31
C GLY A 332 -19.77 9.94 -5.93
N LEU A 333 -20.12 8.70 -6.27
CA LEU A 333 -21.43 8.12 -5.99
C LEU A 333 -21.28 6.81 -5.21
N LEU A 334 -22.03 6.69 -4.12
CA LEU A 334 -22.05 5.49 -3.30
C LEU A 334 -23.39 4.75 -3.45
N ILE A 335 -23.30 3.43 -3.62
CA ILE A 335 -24.42 2.49 -3.56
C ILE A 335 -24.53 2.03 -2.11
N HIS A 336 -25.65 2.37 -1.47
CA HIS A 336 -25.88 2.05 -0.06
C HIS A 336 -26.62 0.73 0.16
N SER A 337 -27.26 0.21 -0.89
CA SER A 337 -27.94 -1.08 -0.86
C SER A 337 -26.98 -2.23 -0.57
N THR A 338 -27.46 -3.26 0.14
CA THR A 338 -26.68 -4.44 0.52
C THR A 338 -27.11 -5.71 -0.21
N ALA A 339 -28.40 -5.84 -0.54
CA ALA A 339 -28.90 -6.95 -1.34
C ALA A 339 -28.49 -6.79 -2.80
N GLU A 340 -28.10 -7.87 -3.45
CA GLU A 340 -27.56 -7.83 -4.82
C GLU A 340 -28.52 -7.23 -5.85
N THR A 341 -29.81 -7.57 -5.77
CA THR A 341 -30.83 -6.98 -6.64
C THR A 341 -30.97 -5.47 -6.43
N ALA A 342 -31.00 -5.02 -5.20
CA ALA A 342 -31.10 -3.60 -4.85
C ALA A 342 -29.82 -2.82 -5.22
N ILE A 343 -28.63 -3.45 -5.15
CA ILE A 343 -27.38 -2.86 -5.65
C ILE A 343 -27.48 -2.59 -7.15
N VAL A 344 -28.00 -3.55 -7.92
CA VAL A 344 -28.18 -3.40 -9.36
C VAL A 344 -29.14 -2.28 -9.68
N GLU A 345 -30.31 -2.24 -9.01
CA GLU A 345 -31.33 -1.20 -9.18
C GLU A 345 -30.79 0.20 -8.85
N GLU A 346 -30.13 0.36 -7.69
CA GLU A 346 -29.56 1.64 -7.26
C GLU A 346 -28.45 2.10 -8.21
N ALA A 347 -27.57 1.20 -8.67
CA ALA A 347 -26.52 1.51 -9.63
C ALA A 347 -27.11 2.00 -10.97
N ILE A 348 -28.17 1.36 -11.46
CA ILE A 348 -28.89 1.77 -12.69
C ILE A 348 -29.43 3.19 -12.54
N GLN A 349 -30.05 3.54 -11.42
CA GLN A 349 -30.57 4.88 -11.17
C GLN A 349 -29.45 5.92 -11.14
N LEU A 350 -28.33 5.61 -10.46
CA LEU A 350 -27.18 6.51 -10.40
C LEU A 350 -26.50 6.70 -11.76
N ILE A 351 -26.44 5.66 -12.61
CA ILE A 351 -25.93 5.79 -13.97
C ILE A 351 -26.86 6.64 -14.84
N LYS A 352 -28.18 6.46 -14.75
CA LYS A 352 -29.16 7.31 -15.43
C LYS A 352 -28.99 8.78 -15.05
N LEU A 353 -28.80 9.06 -13.77
CA LEU A 353 -28.52 10.42 -13.29
C LEU A 353 -27.29 11.03 -13.96
N LEU A 354 -26.21 10.23 -14.15
CA LEU A 354 -24.99 10.71 -14.83
C LEU A 354 -25.18 10.92 -16.34
N ILE A 355 -26.08 10.18 -16.98
CA ILE A 355 -26.47 10.40 -18.39
C ILE A 355 -27.27 11.69 -18.52
N GLU A 356 -28.27 11.88 -17.66
CA GLU A 356 -29.18 13.01 -17.69
C GLU A 356 -28.51 14.32 -17.28
N GLN A 357 -27.48 14.25 -16.43
CA GLN A 357 -26.81 15.42 -15.86
C GLN A 357 -25.28 15.40 -16.12
N PRO A 358 -24.81 15.72 -17.34
CA PRO A 358 -23.38 15.81 -17.66
C PRO A 358 -22.61 16.78 -16.75
N ALA A 359 -23.21 17.91 -16.38
CA ALA A 359 -22.60 18.88 -15.47
C ALA A 359 -22.33 18.29 -14.05
N LEU A 360 -23.19 17.38 -13.57
CA LEU A 360 -22.93 16.66 -12.31
C LEU A 360 -21.69 15.76 -12.46
N ARG A 361 -21.56 15.04 -13.58
CA ARG A 361 -20.39 14.19 -13.88
C ARG A 361 -19.10 14.99 -13.83
N GLU A 362 -19.07 16.14 -14.49
CA GLU A 362 -17.90 17.05 -14.50
C GLU A 362 -17.58 17.57 -13.09
N LYS A 363 -18.60 17.99 -12.34
CA LYS A 363 -18.46 18.47 -10.96
C LYS A 363 -17.86 17.38 -10.06
N LEU A 364 -18.40 16.15 -10.09
CA LEU A 364 -17.93 15.04 -9.28
C LEU A 364 -16.50 14.66 -9.64
N GLY A 365 -16.17 14.58 -10.94
CA GLY A 365 -14.83 14.29 -11.40
C GLY A 365 -13.81 15.35 -10.98
N ALA A 366 -14.16 16.63 -11.09
CA ALA A 366 -13.29 17.73 -10.65
C ALA A 366 -13.04 17.68 -9.13
N ALA A 367 -14.06 17.43 -8.32
CA ALA A 367 -13.94 17.29 -6.88
C ALA A 367 -13.09 16.07 -6.50
N ALA A 368 -13.32 14.92 -7.15
CA ALA A 368 -12.51 13.71 -6.96
C ALA A 368 -11.03 13.98 -7.24
N ARG A 369 -10.73 14.71 -8.33
CA ARG A 369 -9.36 15.06 -8.68
C ARG A 369 -8.70 15.98 -7.65
N GLN A 370 -9.41 16.98 -7.14
CA GLN A 370 -8.88 17.85 -6.10
C GLN A 370 -8.54 17.07 -4.83
N ASP A 371 -9.40 16.14 -4.44
CA ASP A 371 -9.15 15.25 -3.32
C ASP A 371 -7.96 14.32 -3.56
N ALA A 372 -7.82 13.77 -4.77
CA ALA A 372 -6.68 12.94 -5.14
C ALA A 372 -5.36 13.73 -5.08
N ILE A 373 -5.32 14.96 -5.58
CA ILE A 373 -4.14 15.84 -5.51
C ILE A 373 -3.78 16.10 -4.05
N ARG A 374 -4.77 16.40 -3.21
CA ARG A 374 -4.56 16.71 -1.79
C ARG A 374 -4.06 15.50 -0.99
N GLN A 375 -4.59 14.29 -1.27
CA GLN A 375 -4.36 13.11 -0.43
C GLN A 375 -3.34 12.14 -1.03
N PHE A 376 -3.34 11.94 -2.35
CA PHE A 376 -2.62 10.85 -3.02
C PHE A 376 -1.49 11.33 -3.92
N SER A 377 -1.23 12.66 -4.00
CA SER A 377 -0.11 13.16 -4.78
C SER A 377 1.23 12.71 -4.20
N ARG A 378 2.25 12.66 -5.07
CA ARG A 378 3.62 12.36 -4.65
C ARG A 378 4.12 13.34 -3.59
N ASP A 379 3.75 14.62 -3.72
CA ASP A 379 4.17 15.66 -2.77
C ASP A 379 3.55 15.44 -1.39
N SER A 380 2.24 15.11 -1.33
CA SER A 380 1.55 14.80 -0.08
C SER A 380 2.14 13.55 0.59
N PHE A 381 2.40 12.50 -0.18
CA PHE A 381 3.09 11.30 0.29
C PHE A 381 4.48 11.63 0.84
N ASN A 382 5.29 12.35 0.09
CA ASN A 382 6.65 12.72 0.47
C ASN A 382 6.67 13.56 1.76
N ALA A 383 5.80 14.57 1.85
CA ALA A 383 5.68 15.41 3.03
C ALA A 383 5.29 14.62 4.27
N ALA A 384 4.30 13.73 4.16
CA ALA A 384 3.84 12.88 5.25
C ALA A 384 4.94 11.93 5.74
N TYR A 385 5.63 11.23 4.83
CA TYR A 385 6.73 10.34 5.21
C TYR A 385 7.91 11.09 5.83
N LEU A 386 8.34 12.22 5.26
CA LEU A 386 9.42 13.03 5.83
C LEU A 386 9.07 13.55 7.22
N SER A 387 7.83 13.98 7.46
CA SER A 387 7.36 14.41 8.78
C SER A 387 7.53 13.30 9.81
N VAL A 388 7.04 12.08 9.49
CA VAL A 388 7.16 10.93 10.41
C VAL A 388 8.61 10.49 10.57
N LEU A 389 9.40 10.41 9.50
CA LEU A 389 10.80 9.99 9.57
C LEU A 389 11.66 10.95 10.40
N ASN A 390 11.41 12.25 10.31
CA ASN A 390 12.14 13.28 11.03
C ASN A 390 11.62 13.53 12.46
N GLY A 391 10.49 12.93 12.85
CA GLY A 391 9.91 13.10 14.18
C GLY A 391 9.18 14.41 14.39
N ASN A 392 8.67 15.02 13.33
CA ASN A 392 7.97 16.31 13.35
C ASN A 392 6.44 16.14 13.49
N THR A 393 5.99 15.04 14.09
CA THR A 393 4.55 14.67 14.24
C THR A 393 4.12 14.68 15.70
#